data_ddf542e2b145a75522b0275828b1c4b6
#
_entry.id   ddf542e2b145a75522b0275828b1c4b6
#
_cell.length_a   1.000
_cell.length_b   1.000
_cell.length_c   1.000
_cell.angle_alpha   90.00
_cell.angle_beta   90.00
_cell.angle_gamma   90.00
#
_symmetry.space_group_name_H-M   'P 1'
#
loop_
_entity.id
_entity.type
_entity.pdbx_description
1 polymer ?
#
loop_
_entity_poly.entity_id
_entity_poly.type
_entity_poly.pdbx_seq_one_letter_code
_entity_poly.pdbx_strand_id
1 'polypeptide(L)' 'MPIEKHDLIHELPEYKELIHALKTTDRYFANQFEKYHETDHSVLRIEVGVENTSDEYLEALKKKRLALKDGLFAMIKAAA' A
#
# COMPACT_ATOMS: atom_id res chain seq x y z
N MET A 1 -21.35 0.05 -6.84
CA MET A 1 -20.63 -0.82 -5.92
C MET A 1 -19.37 -0.13 -5.44
N PRO A 2 -19.11 -0.07 -4.15
CA PRO A 2 -17.86 0.52 -3.70
C PRO A 2 -16.69 -0.34 -4.16
N ILE A 3 -15.65 0.32 -4.64
CA ILE A 3 -14.42 -0.36 -5.02
C ILE A 3 -13.63 -0.63 -3.74
N GLU A 4 -13.26 -1.87 -3.54
CA GLU A 4 -12.47 -2.23 -2.38
C GLU A 4 -11.08 -1.61 -2.45
N LYS A 5 -10.69 -0.97 -1.34
CA LYS A 5 -9.31 -0.50 -1.20
C LYS A 5 -8.45 -1.71 -0.85
N HIS A 6 -7.33 -1.84 -1.54
CA HIS A 6 -6.31 -2.82 -1.18
C HIS A 6 -5.51 -2.29 0.00
N ASP A 7 -6.20 -2.17 1.13
CA ASP A 7 -5.61 -1.71 2.37
C ASP A 7 -4.80 -2.85 2.99
N LEU A 8 -3.59 -2.55 3.43
CA LEU A 8 -2.70 -3.53 4.02
C LEU A 8 -3.33 -4.22 5.23
N ILE A 9 -4.09 -3.48 6.03
CA ILE A 9 -4.78 -4.03 7.20
C ILE A 9 -5.85 -5.03 6.78
N HIS A 10 -6.57 -4.76 5.67
CA HIS A 10 -7.58 -5.68 5.16
C HIS A 10 -6.97 -6.96 4.57
N GLU A 11 -5.79 -6.84 3.97
CA GLU A 11 -5.12 -8.00 3.39
C GLU A 11 -4.42 -8.85 4.45
N LEU A 12 -4.00 -8.24 5.56
CA LEU A 12 -3.26 -8.90 6.63
C LEU A 12 -3.93 -8.62 7.99
N PRO A 13 -5.19 -9.05 8.17
CA PRO A 13 -5.93 -8.73 9.40
C PRO A 13 -5.28 -9.32 10.67
N GLU A 14 -4.56 -10.42 10.56
CA GLU A 14 -3.86 -11.04 11.68
C GLU A 14 -2.70 -10.17 12.20
N TYR A 15 -2.22 -9.23 11.40
CA TYR A 15 -1.12 -8.33 11.78
C TYR A 15 -1.59 -6.91 12.11
N LYS A 16 -2.89 -6.70 12.25
CA LYS A 16 -3.45 -5.36 12.46
C LYS A 16 -2.80 -4.61 13.61
N GLU A 17 -2.68 -5.26 14.76
CA GLU A 17 -2.09 -4.62 15.94
C GLU A 17 -0.60 -4.34 15.75
N LEU A 18 0.12 -5.26 15.11
CA LEU A 18 1.54 -5.08 14.84
C LEU A 18 1.76 -3.93 13.85
N ILE A 19 0.91 -3.82 12.84
CA ILE A 19 0.98 -2.71 11.88
C ILE A 19 0.79 -1.38 12.60
N HIS A 20 -0.19 -1.28 13.49
CA HIS A 20 -0.41 -0.07 14.27
C HIS A 20 0.81 0.27 15.15
N ALA A 21 1.39 -0.73 15.79
CA ALA A 21 2.58 -0.52 16.62
C ALA A 21 3.76 -0.03 15.78
N LEU A 22 4.00 -0.63 14.63
CA LEU A 22 5.09 -0.23 13.73
C LEU A 22 4.89 1.18 13.19
N LYS A 23 3.65 1.57 12.89
CA LYS A 23 3.36 2.93 12.41
C LYS A 23 3.70 4.00 13.44
N THR A 24 3.62 3.67 14.73
CA THR A 24 3.89 4.63 15.79
C THR A 24 5.31 4.57 16.32
N THR A 25 6.01 3.45 16.14
CA THR A 25 7.35 3.26 16.73
C THR A 25 8.47 3.25 15.69
N ASP A 26 8.17 3.00 14.42
CA ASP A 26 9.17 2.91 13.36
C ASP A 26 8.84 3.93 12.27
N ARG A 27 9.66 5.00 12.24
CA ARG A 27 9.46 6.08 11.25
C ARG A 27 9.63 5.60 9.82
N TYR A 28 10.57 4.71 9.57
CA TYR A 28 10.77 4.17 8.22
C TYR A 28 9.55 3.39 7.77
N PHE A 29 9.02 2.53 8.65
CA PHE A 29 7.79 1.79 8.34
C PHE A 29 6.63 2.75 8.05
N ALA A 30 6.45 3.76 8.89
CA ALA A 30 5.37 4.74 8.72
C ALA A 30 5.48 5.45 7.36
N ASN A 31 6.69 5.86 6.96
CA ASN A 31 6.92 6.51 5.68
C ASN A 31 6.62 5.59 4.50
N GLN A 32 7.04 4.33 4.57
CA GLN A 32 6.78 3.35 3.52
C GLN A 32 5.29 3.01 3.44
N PHE A 33 4.63 2.91 4.59
CA PHE A 33 3.20 2.67 4.68
C PHE A 33 2.41 3.79 4.00
N GLU A 34 2.79 5.05 4.26
CA GLU A 34 2.15 6.20 3.63
C GLU A 34 2.36 6.20 2.11
N LYS A 35 3.58 5.92 1.65
CA LYS A 35 3.87 5.82 0.22
C LYS A 35 3.05 4.73 -0.46
N TYR A 36 2.88 3.61 0.21
CA TYR A 36 2.05 2.52 -0.30
C TYR A 36 0.61 2.99 -0.51
N HIS A 37 0.04 3.65 0.49
CA HIS A 37 -1.34 4.14 0.40
C HIS A 37 -1.51 5.21 -0.68
N GLU A 38 -0.57 6.13 -0.79
CA GLU A 38 -0.59 7.15 -1.85
C GLU A 38 -0.55 6.52 -3.23
N THR A 39 0.32 5.52 -3.41
CA THR A 39 0.45 4.81 -4.69
C THR A 39 -0.83 4.03 -5.00
N ASP A 40 -1.40 3.36 -4.01
CA ASP A 40 -2.65 2.63 -4.17
C ASP A 40 -3.80 3.55 -4.54
N HIS A 41 -3.90 4.72 -3.90
CA HIS A 41 -4.90 5.73 -4.25
C HIS A 41 -4.74 6.24 -5.69
N SER A 42 -3.51 6.44 -6.13
CA SER A 42 -3.23 6.87 -7.50
C SER A 42 -3.69 5.82 -8.51
N VAL A 43 -3.36 4.55 -8.24
CA VAL A 43 -3.81 3.44 -9.10
C VAL A 43 -5.34 3.38 -9.14
N LEU A 44 -5.97 3.51 -7.99
CA LEU A 44 -7.42 3.45 -7.88
C LEU A 44 -8.09 4.55 -8.69
N ARG A 45 -7.61 5.81 -8.59
CA ARG A 45 -8.15 6.94 -9.35
C ARG A 45 -8.06 6.72 -10.86
N ILE A 46 -6.97 6.13 -11.31
CA ILE A 46 -6.78 5.81 -12.73
C ILE A 46 -7.74 4.70 -13.16
N GLU A 47 -7.85 3.66 -12.36
CA GLU A 47 -8.69 2.50 -12.67
C GLU A 47 -10.18 2.83 -12.69
N VAL A 48 -10.63 3.77 -11.85
CA VAL A 48 -12.04 4.20 -11.85
C VAL A 48 -12.34 5.30 -12.87
N GLY A 49 -11.32 5.75 -13.62
CA GLY A 49 -11.52 6.75 -14.66
C GLY A 49 -11.53 8.19 -14.21
N VAL A 50 -11.16 8.49 -12.97
CA VAL A 50 -11.06 9.87 -12.47
C VAL A 50 -9.86 10.58 -13.07
N GLU A 51 -8.78 9.85 -13.32
CA GLU A 51 -7.59 10.36 -13.98
C GLU A 51 -7.30 9.54 -15.23
N ASN A 52 -6.88 10.23 -16.28
CA ASN A 52 -6.41 9.59 -17.51
C ASN A 52 -4.90 9.60 -17.54
N THR A 53 -4.32 8.46 -17.90
CA THR A 53 -2.88 8.34 -18.04
C THR A 53 -2.55 7.23 -19.03
N SER A 54 -1.28 7.09 -19.38
CA SER A 54 -0.84 6.01 -20.26
C SER A 54 -0.85 4.67 -19.51
N ASP A 55 -0.99 3.58 -20.28
CA ASP A 55 -0.90 2.23 -19.72
C ASP A 55 0.47 1.99 -19.11
N GLU A 56 1.51 2.56 -19.71
CA GLU A 56 2.88 2.44 -19.20
C GLU A 56 3.05 3.06 -17.82
N TYR A 57 2.43 4.24 -17.62
CA TYR A 57 2.47 4.90 -16.31
C TYR A 57 1.71 4.10 -15.26
N LEU A 58 0.54 3.59 -15.62
CA LEU A 58 -0.26 2.76 -14.72
C LEU A 58 0.50 1.50 -14.31
N GLU A 59 1.16 0.84 -15.27
CA GLU A 59 1.98 -0.34 -14.98
C GLU A 59 3.14 -0.02 -14.04
N ALA A 60 3.79 1.13 -14.23
CA ALA A 60 4.87 1.57 -13.35
C ALA A 60 4.36 1.78 -11.91
N LEU A 61 3.17 2.39 -11.76
CA LEU A 61 2.56 2.58 -10.45
C LEU A 61 2.21 1.25 -9.78
N LYS A 62 1.69 0.30 -10.54
CA LYS A 62 1.35 -1.02 -10.01
C LYS A 62 2.60 -1.77 -9.53
N LYS A 63 3.70 -1.67 -10.28
CA LYS A 63 4.97 -2.26 -9.87
C LYS A 63 5.53 -1.60 -8.61
N LYS A 64 5.41 -0.29 -8.52
CA LYS A 64 5.81 0.45 -7.33
C LYS A 64 4.97 0.03 -6.12
N ARG A 65 3.66 -0.10 -6.30
CA ARG A 65 2.75 -0.55 -5.24
C ARG A 65 3.14 -1.93 -4.73
N LEU A 66 3.43 -2.86 -5.63
CA LEU A 66 3.85 -4.21 -5.28
C LEU A 66 5.17 -4.21 -4.51
N ALA A 67 6.15 -3.45 -4.97
CA ALA A 67 7.44 -3.36 -4.30
C ALA A 67 7.29 -2.80 -2.87
N LEU A 68 6.46 -1.77 -2.70
CA LEU A 68 6.20 -1.19 -1.38
C LEU A 68 5.49 -2.20 -0.47
N LYS A 69 4.52 -2.92 -1.00
CA LYS A 69 3.80 -3.94 -0.25
C LYS A 69 4.73 -5.07 0.20
N ASP A 70 5.59 -5.54 -0.70
CA ASP A 70 6.55 -6.59 -0.37
C ASP A 70 7.53 -6.14 0.72
N GLY A 71 8.00 -4.90 0.65
CA GLY A 71 8.88 -4.34 1.67
C GLY A 71 8.20 -4.22 3.02
N LEU A 72 6.96 -3.74 3.04
CA LEU A 72 6.16 -3.64 4.26
C LEU A 72 5.91 -5.02 4.87
N PHE A 73 5.56 -5.98 4.03
CA PHE A 73 5.32 -7.36 4.48
C PHE A 73 6.58 -7.95 5.12
N ALA A 74 7.75 -7.74 4.52
CA ALA A 74 9.01 -8.21 5.07
C ALA A 74 9.30 -7.60 6.44
N MET A 75 9.03 -6.30 6.62
CA MET A 75 9.20 -5.64 7.90
C MET A 75 8.23 -6.16 8.96
N ILE A 76 6.98 -6.41 8.58
CA ILE A 76 5.98 -6.98 9.47
C ILE A 76 6.41 -8.37 9.94
N LYS A 77 6.85 -9.22 9.02
CA LYS A 77 7.30 -10.57 9.35
C LYS A 77 8.53 -10.56 10.23
N ALA A 78 9.45 -9.65 10.00
CA ALA A 78 10.65 -9.53 10.81
C ALA A 78 10.33 -9.10 12.24
N ALA A 79 9.25 -8.34 12.45
CA ALA A 79 8.82 -7.86 13.75
C ALA A 79 7.86 -8.82 14.46
N ALA A 80 7.34 -9.80 13.76
CA ALA A 80 6.38 -10.74 14.33
C ALA A 80 7.04 -11.82 15.23
#